data_2c9d84ddb3cb1d39fb96c4bf7ed0bc69
#
_entry.id   2c9d84ddb3cb1d39fb96c4bf7ed0bc69
#
_cell.length_a   1.000
_cell.length_b   1.000
_cell.length_c   1.000
_cell.angle_alpha   90.00
_cell.angle_beta   90.00
_cell.angle_gamma   90.00
#
_symmetry.space_group_name_H-M   'P 1'
#
loop_
_entity.id
_entity.type
_entity.pdbx_description
1 polymer ?
#
loop_
_entity_poly.entity_id
_entity_poly.type
_entity_poly.pdbx_seq_one_letter_code
_entity_poly.pdbx_strand_id
1 'polypeptide(L)'
;MKVLKKIGQLLALFSLPIKNNAAFFLFMYLLGVLCERAGRYYIKNVPMYKNTYLELFADLYVLCLLLMLAPPKIRGGLRTVLCVLFYGLAIIDVFCVVNFNSTITPTMLMLVGETNASEAGNFLSTYLNTSIFLSPVGLILLLIAIHVSISAFSPWTSAFFKERSTHFRLKPLFMPKMRSCRWRNN
;
A
#
# COMPACT_ATOMS: atom_id res chain seq x y z
N MET A 1 -16.66 25.13 23.69
CA MET A 1 -15.50 25.38 22.81
C MET A 1 -14.28 24.50 23.09
N LYS A 2 -13.86 24.21 24.33
CA LYS A 2 -12.68 23.37 24.65
C LYS A 2 -12.81 21.91 24.14
N VAL A 3 -13.99 21.30 24.20
CA VAL A 3 -14.26 19.91 23.77
C VAL A 3 -14.13 19.76 22.26
N LEU A 4 -14.71 20.68 21.48
CA LEU A 4 -14.57 20.66 20.01
C LEU A 4 -13.11 20.81 19.55
N LYS A 5 -12.31 21.64 20.24
CA LYS A 5 -10.86 21.75 19.96
C LYS A 5 -10.12 20.44 20.24
N LYS A 6 -10.44 19.73 21.32
CA LYS A 6 -9.86 18.42 21.63
C LYS A 6 -10.23 17.36 20.60
N ILE A 7 -11.50 17.33 20.17
CA ILE A 7 -11.98 16.39 19.14
C ILE A 7 -11.26 16.68 17.80
N GLY A 8 -11.13 17.95 17.41
CA GLY A 8 -10.40 18.32 16.20
C GLY A 8 -8.91 17.94 16.25
N GLN A 9 -8.28 18.04 17.42
CA GLN A 9 -6.88 17.61 17.61
C GLN A 9 -6.74 16.09 17.52
N LEU A 10 -7.67 15.32 18.10
CA LEU A 10 -7.70 13.86 17.99
C LEU A 10 -7.89 13.41 16.54
N LEU A 11 -8.85 13.99 15.81
CA LEU A 11 -9.08 13.69 14.40
C LEU A 11 -7.87 14.05 13.53
N ALA A 12 -7.20 15.16 13.81
CA ALA A 12 -5.97 15.54 13.14
C ALA A 12 -4.84 14.52 13.39
N LEU A 13 -4.73 14.01 14.61
CA LEU A 13 -3.74 12.99 14.99
C LEU A 13 -4.02 11.66 14.27
N PHE A 14 -5.27 11.21 14.22
CA PHE A 14 -5.68 10.00 13.49
C PHE A 14 -5.48 10.11 11.99
N SER A 15 -5.60 11.30 11.40
CA SER A 15 -5.39 11.49 9.96
C SER A 15 -3.91 11.62 9.56
N LEU A 16 -3.00 11.77 10.53
CA LEU A 16 -1.59 12.03 10.29
C LEU A 16 -0.86 10.89 9.52
N PRO A 17 -1.04 9.59 9.87
CA PRO A 17 -0.41 8.49 9.15
C PRO A 17 -0.82 8.43 7.68
N ILE A 18 -2.11 8.65 7.39
CA ILE A 18 -2.64 8.67 6.03
C ILE A 18 -2.09 9.87 5.27
N LYS A 19 -2.09 11.07 5.84
CA LYS A 19 -1.59 12.29 5.19
C LYS A 19 -0.12 12.19 4.81
N ASN A 20 0.70 11.58 5.68
CA ASN A 20 2.13 11.39 5.42
C ASN A 20 2.42 10.35 4.34
N ASN A 21 1.49 9.42 4.08
CA ASN A 21 1.62 8.35 3.11
C ASN A 21 0.43 8.30 2.14
N ALA A 22 -0.17 9.47 1.81
CA ALA A 22 -1.45 9.54 1.10
C ALA A 22 -1.45 8.83 -0.26
N ALA A 23 -0.39 8.98 -1.05
CA ALA A 23 -0.26 8.28 -2.33
C ALA A 23 -0.18 6.76 -2.13
N PHE A 24 0.66 6.29 -1.21
CA PHE A 24 0.76 4.86 -0.87
C PHE A 24 -0.60 4.30 -0.44
N PHE A 25 -1.27 4.98 0.50
CA PHE A 25 -2.58 4.56 1.00
C PHE A 25 -3.62 4.49 -0.12
N LEU A 26 -3.70 5.53 -0.96
CA LEU A 26 -4.69 5.60 -2.03
C LEU A 26 -4.48 4.49 -3.06
N PHE A 27 -3.24 4.31 -3.56
CA PHE A 27 -2.96 3.31 -4.59
C PHE A 27 -3.12 1.88 -4.06
N MET A 28 -2.70 1.60 -2.81
CA MET A 28 -2.90 0.29 -2.21
C MET A 28 -4.36 0.01 -1.90
N TYR A 29 -5.14 1.01 -1.50
CA TYR A 29 -6.57 0.86 -1.30
C TYR A 29 -7.30 0.57 -2.61
N LEU A 30 -6.99 1.30 -3.69
CA LEU A 30 -7.53 1.04 -5.02
C LEU A 30 -7.15 -0.34 -5.53
N LEU A 31 -5.90 -0.78 -5.31
CA LEU A 31 -5.44 -2.12 -5.65
C LEU A 31 -6.28 -3.18 -4.95
N GLY A 32 -6.46 -3.09 -3.63
CA GLY A 32 -7.26 -4.02 -2.86
C GLY A 32 -8.73 -4.05 -3.30
N VAL A 33 -9.31 -2.89 -3.62
CA VAL A 33 -10.68 -2.81 -4.17
C VAL A 33 -10.78 -3.51 -5.52
N LEU A 34 -9.78 -3.37 -6.41
CA LEU A 34 -9.75 -4.05 -7.70
C LEU A 34 -9.64 -5.58 -7.53
N CYS A 35 -8.77 -6.05 -6.65
CA CYS A 35 -8.64 -7.48 -6.33
C CYS A 35 -9.94 -8.06 -5.80
N GLU A 36 -10.58 -7.38 -4.84
CA GLU A 36 -11.85 -7.79 -4.27
C GLU A 36 -12.97 -7.83 -5.32
N ARG A 37 -13.04 -6.84 -6.21
CA ARG A 37 -14.01 -6.82 -7.31
C ARG A 37 -13.79 -7.95 -8.30
N ALA A 38 -12.54 -8.23 -8.65
CA ALA A 38 -12.20 -9.37 -9.50
C ALA A 38 -12.61 -10.70 -8.84
N GLY A 39 -12.26 -10.89 -7.57
CA GLY A 39 -12.64 -12.06 -6.80
C GLY A 39 -14.15 -12.29 -6.79
N ARG A 40 -14.94 -11.26 -6.51
CA ARG A 40 -16.43 -11.36 -6.50
C ARG A 40 -17.03 -11.67 -7.88
N TYR A 41 -16.40 -11.21 -8.95
CA TYR A 41 -16.91 -11.46 -10.29
C TYR A 41 -16.66 -12.87 -10.77
N TYR A 42 -15.46 -13.42 -10.50
CA TYR A 42 -15.06 -14.74 -11.00
C TYR A 42 -15.40 -15.89 -10.05
N ILE A 43 -15.33 -15.67 -8.73
CA ILE A 43 -15.57 -16.71 -7.73
C ILE A 43 -17.00 -16.56 -7.16
N LYS A 44 -17.95 -17.31 -7.70
CA LYS A 44 -19.39 -17.13 -7.38
C LYS A 44 -19.83 -17.70 -6.03
N ASN A 45 -19.10 -18.64 -5.42
CA ASN A 45 -19.57 -19.43 -4.27
C ASN A 45 -18.72 -19.27 -3.00
N VAL A 46 -17.87 -18.26 -2.89
CA VAL A 46 -17.10 -18.02 -1.68
C VAL A 46 -17.87 -17.06 -0.78
N PRO A 47 -18.13 -17.41 0.50
CA PRO A 47 -18.68 -16.45 1.46
C PRO A 47 -17.68 -15.34 1.68
N MET A 48 -17.91 -14.20 1.04
CA MET A 48 -17.07 -13.03 1.21
C MET A 48 -17.43 -12.29 2.50
N TYR A 49 -16.43 -11.87 3.23
CA TYR A 49 -16.60 -11.09 4.46
C TYR A 49 -17.40 -9.83 4.16
N LYS A 50 -18.38 -9.52 5.01
CA LYS A 50 -19.27 -8.36 4.80
C LYS A 50 -18.55 -7.03 4.87
N ASN A 51 -17.41 -6.97 5.58
CA ASN A 51 -16.68 -5.74 5.91
C ASN A 51 -15.30 -5.63 5.24
N THR A 52 -15.04 -6.35 4.15
CA THR A 52 -13.72 -6.43 3.49
C THR A 52 -13.11 -5.05 3.22
N TYR A 53 -13.91 -4.06 2.80
CA TYR A 53 -13.40 -2.70 2.55
C TYR A 53 -12.98 -1.97 3.82
N LEU A 54 -13.66 -2.23 4.95
CA LEU A 54 -13.30 -1.65 6.24
C LEU A 54 -12.03 -2.31 6.80
N GLU A 55 -11.93 -3.63 6.66
CA GLU A 55 -10.73 -4.40 7.04
C GLU A 55 -9.52 -3.94 6.23
N LEU A 56 -9.66 -3.84 4.91
CA LEU A 56 -8.64 -3.30 4.02
C LEU A 56 -8.19 -1.89 4.43
N PHE A 57 -9.16 -1.03 4.79
CA PHE A 57 -8.85 0.31 5.28
C PHE A 57 -8.06 0.26 6.60
N ALA A 58 -8.47 -0.60 7.53
CA ALA A 58 -7.81 -0.75 8.83
C ALA A 58 -6.38 -1.28 8.67
N ASP A 59 -6.18 -2.30 7.84
CA ASP A 59 -4.87 -2.89 7.57
C ASP A 59 -3.91 -1.88 6.95
N LEU A 60 -4.37 -1.14 5.95
CA LEU A 60 -3.57 -0.08 5.32
C LEU A 60 -3.30 1.09 6.28
N TYR A 61 -4.23 1.39 7.19
CA TYR A 61 -4.01 2.39 8.22
C TYR A 61 -2.89 1.95 9.18
N VAL A 62 -2.91 0.68 9.62
CA VAL A 62 -1.84 0.11 10.47
C VAL A 62 -0.50 0.13 9.73
N LEU A 63 -0.47 -0.23 8.46
CA LEU A 63 0.75 -0.15 7.64
C LEU A 63 1.28 1.30 7.53
N CYS A 64 0.40 2.28 7.32
CA CYS A 64 0.78 3.69 7.31
C CYS A 64 1.33 4.17 8.66
N LEU A 65 0.79 3.64 9.76
CA LEU A 65 1.25 3.92 11.11
C LEU A 65 2.64 3.32 11.33
N LEU A 66 2.88 2.07 10.92
CA LEU A 66 4.19 1.42 10.97
C LEU A 66 5.23 2.18 10.11
N LEU A 67 4.85 2.60 8.90
CA LEU A 67 5.71 3.43 8.06
C LEU A 67 6.03 4.78 8.71
N MET A 68 5.11 5.35 9.47
CA MET A 68 5.36 6.61 10.20
C MET A 68 6.33 6.41 11.36
N LEU A 69 6.31 5.26 12.04
CA LEU A 69 7.25 4.89 13.11
C LEU A 69 8.65 4.59 12.58
N ALA A 70 8.77 4.17 11.31
CA ALA A 70 10.06 3.87 10.69
C ALA A 70 10.94 5.14 10.58
N PRO A 71 12.27 4.99 10.79
CA PRO A 71 13.22 6.09 10.64
C PRO A 71 13.12 6.74 9.24
N PRO A 72 13.24 8.07 9.11
CA PRO A 72 13.06 8.77 7.85
C PRO A 72 14.01 8.30 6.74
N LYS A 73 15.20 7.79 7.10
CA LYS A 73 16.19 7.30 6.14
C LYS A 73 15.73 6.03 5.39
N ILE A 74 15.04 5.12 6.08
CA ILE A 74 14.62 3.82 5.51
C ILE A 74 13.15 3.82 5.06
N ARG A 75 12.34 4.79 5.49
CA ARG A 75 10.91 4.88 5.20
C ARG A 75 10.59 4.83 3.70
N GLY A 76 11.39 5.54 2.88
CA GLY A 76 11.23 5.55 1.43
C GLY A 76 11.46 4.17 0.82
N GLY A 77 12.57 3.52 1.18
CA GLY A 77 12.89 2.16 0.73
C GLY A 77 11.85 1.14 1.17
N LEU A 78 11.45 1.17 2.45
CA LEU A 78 10.43 0.27 2.98
C LEU A 78 9.08 0.41 2.25
N ARG A 79 8.65 1.64 1.97
CA ARG A 79 7.45 1.91 1.18
C ARG A 79 7.55 1.33 -0.23
N THR A 80 8.70 1.48 -0.90
CA THR A 80 8.92 0.91 -2.24
C THR A 80 8.88 -0.61 -2.21
N VAL A 81 9.53 -1.24 -1.24
CA VAL A 81 9.50 -2.70 -1.06
C VAL A 81 8.06 -3.19 -0.86
N LEU A 82 7.29 -2.53 0.01
CA LEU A 82 5.88 -2.88 0.23
C LEU A 82 5.05 -2.72 -1.05
N CYS A 83 5.24 -1.64 -1.81
CA CYS A 83 4.56 -1.46 -3.09
C CYS A 83 4.86 -2.61 -4.06
N VAL A 84 6.13 -2.98 -4.22
CA VAL A 84 6.54 -4.08 -5.13
C VAL A 84 5.92 -5.40 -4.68
N LEU A 85 5.95 -5.71 -3.38
CA LEU A 85 5.37 -6.93 -2.84
C LEU A 85 3.86 -6.98 -3.07
N PHE A 86 3.13 -5.92 -2.72
CA PHE A 86 1.67 -5.90 -2.89
C PHE A 86 1.25 -5.93 -4.35
N TYR A 87 1.94 -5.23 -5.24
CA TYR A 87 1.65 -5.31 -6.67
C TYR A 87 1.93 -6.70 -7.23
N GLY A 88 3.07 -7.31 -6.86
CA GLY A 88 3.40 -8.67 -7.27
C GLY A 88 2.34 -9.68 -6.81
N LEU A 89 1.98 -9.66 -5.53
CA LEU A 89 0.95 -10.53 -4.97
C LEU A 89 -0.42 -10.30 -5.63
N ALA A 90 -0.82 -9.06 -5.86
CA ALA A 90 -2.09 -8.73 -6.50
C ALA A 90 -2.16 -9.23 -7.95
N ILE A 91 -1.09 -9.10 -8.74
CA ILE A 91 -1.03 -9.62 -10.11
C ILE A 91 -1.21 -11.12 -10.10
N ILE A 92 -0.45 -11.84 -9.25
CA ILE A 92 -0.51 -13.29 -9.18
C ILE A 92 -1.89 -13.77 -8.71
N ASP A 93 -2.43 -13.15 -7.66
CA ASP A 93 -3.74 -13.51 -7.11
C ASP A 93 -4.86 -13.30 -8.12
N VAL A 94 -4.93 -12.14 -8.76
CA VAL A 94 -5.95 -11.85 -9.77
C VAL A 94 -5.76 -12.70 -11.03
N PHE A 95 -4.52 -13.02 -11.41
CA PHE A 95 -4.25 -13.96 -12.49
C PHE A 95 -4.81 -15.35 -12.16
N CYS A 96 -4.62 -15.84 -10.94
CA CYS A 96 -5.19 -17.11 -10.48
C CYS A 96 -6.72 -17.06 -10.47
N VAL A 97 -7.31 -15.98 -9.98
CA VAL A 97 -8.76 -15.79 -9.97
C VAL A 97 -9.36 -15.83 -11.37
N VAL A 98 -8.74 -15.16 -12.33
CA VAL A 98 -9.24 -15.06 -13.73
C VAL A 98 -9.10 -16.39 -14.47
N ASN A 99 -7.98 -17.09 -14.31
CA ASN A 99 -7.70 -18.30 -15.08
C ASN A 99 -8.14 -19.60 -14.38
N PHE A 100 -8.16 -19.63 -13.06
CA PHE A 100 -8.44 -20.85 -12.29
C PHE A 100 -9.69 -20.74 -11.40
N ASN A 101 -10.37 -19.58 -11.39
CA ASN A 101 -11.50 -19.29 -10.47
C ASN A 101 -11.17 -19.57 -8.99
N SER A 102 -9.93 -19.37 -8.60
CA SER A 102 -9.42 -19.63 -7.25
C SER A 102 -8.35 -18.61 -6.88
N THR A 103 -8.27 -18.27 -5.61
CA THR A 103 -7.13 -17.53 -5.05
C THR A 103 -5.90 -18.43 -4.98
N ILE A 104 -4.72 -17.85 -4.72
CA ILE A 104 -3.48 -18.62 -4.53
C ILE A 104 -3.67 -19.64 -3.41
N THR A 105 -3.44 -20.91 -3.73
CA THR A 105 -3.45 -22.01 -2.76
C THR A 105 -2.04 -22.51 -2.48
N PRO A 106 -1.78 -23.13 -1.31
CA PRO A 106 -0.51 -23.79 -1.02
C PRO A 106 -0.10 -24.82 -2.08
N THR A 107 -1.07 -25.54 -2.64
CA THR A 107 -0.85 -26.52 -3.71
C THR A 107 -0.31 -25.86 -4.99
N MET A 108 -0.84 -24.69 -5.35
CA MET A 108 -0.32 -23.94 -6.51
C MET A 108 1.14 -23.48 -6.28
N LEU A 109 1.47 -23.06 -5.06
CA LEU A 109 2.84 -22.69 -4.71
C LEU A 109 3.80 -23.89 -4.80
N MET A 110 3.38 -25.07 -4.37
CA MET A 110 4.15 -26.30 -4.53
C MET A 110 4.38 -26.63 -6.01
N LEU A 111 3.34 -26.57 -6.84
CA LEU A 111 3.45 -26.79 -8.27
C LEU A 111 4.45 -25.85 -8.93
N VAL A 112 4.40 -24.55 -8.57
CA VAL A 112 5.38 -23.57 -9.07
C VAL A 112 6.80 -23.93 -8.64
N GLY A 113 7.00 -24.43 -7.42
CA GLY A 113 8.30 -24.85 -6.92
C GLY A 113 8.88 -26.10 -7.63
N GLU A 114 8.01 -26.98 -8.14
CA GLU A 114 8.37 -28.20 -8.86
C GLU A 114 8.46 -28.01 -10.38
N THR A 115 7.94 -26.88 -10.91
CA THR A 115 7.89 -26.58 -12.35
C THR A 115 9.29 -26.31 -12.91
N ASN A 116 9.64 -27.02 -13.98
CA ASN A 116 10.88 -26.76 -14.71
C ASN A 116 10.74 -25.61 -15.73
N ALA A 117 11.86 -25.10 -16.26
CA ALA A 117 11.86 -23.94 -17.17
C ALA A 117 11.06 -24.18 -18.47
N SER A 118 11.05 -25.44 -19.00
CA SER A 118 10.28 -25.78 -20.20
C SER A 118 8.78 -25.75 -19.94
N GLU A 119 8.33 -26.31 -18.82
CA GLU A 119 6.95 -26.29 -18.39
C GLU A 119 6.46 -24.87 -18.09
N ALA A 120 7.30 -24.06 -17.40
CA ALA A 120 7.02 -22.66 -17.16
C ALA A 120 6.84 -21.89 -18.47
N GLY A 121 7.68 -22.13 -19.47
CA GLY A 121 7.57 -21.53 -20.81
C GLY A 121 6.27 -21.88 -21.52
N ASN A 122 5.89 -23.16 -21.51
CA ASN A 122 4.64 -23.63 -22.10
C ASN A 122 3.41 -23.04 -21.37
N PHE A 123 3.45 -22.98 -20.03
CA PHE A 123 2.41 -22.36 -19.22
C PHE A 123 2.26 -20.87 -19.57
N LEU A 124 3.34 -20.13 -19.59
CA LEU A 124 3.32 -18.72 -19.92
C LEU A 124 2.78 -18.46 -21.34
N SER A 125 3.21 -19.24 -22.34
CA SER A 125 2.71 -19.10 -23.72
C SER A 125 1.23 -19.39 -23.85
N THR A 126 0.69 -20.30 -23.04
CA THR A 126 -0.73 -20.66 -23.05
C THR A 126 -1.60 -19.59 -22.39
N TYR A 127 -1.15 -19.06 -21.27
CA TYR A 127 -1.97 -18.15 -20.45
C TYR A 127 -1.67 -16.67 -20.64
N LEU A 128 -0.46 -16.29 -21.09
CA LEU A 128 -0.12 -14.89 -21.40
C LEU A 128 -0.47 -14.54 -22.84
N ASN A 129 -1.75 -14.52 -23.15
CA ASN A 129 -2.24 -14.03 -24.42
C ASN A 129 -2.76 -12.58 -24.31
N THR A 130 -3.07 -11.95 -25.45
CA THR A 130 -3.51 -10.55 -25.48
C THR A 130 -4.80 -10.28 -24.68
N SER A 131 -5.64 -11.31 -24.48
CA SER A 131 -6.88 -11.16 -23.69
C SER A 131 -6.64 -10.89 -22.20
N ILE A 132 -5.46 -11.19 -21.68
CA ILE A 132 -5.10 -10.88 -20.29
C ILE A 132 -5.08 -9.36 -20.03
N PHE A 133 -4.70 -8.56 -21.05
CA PHE A 133 -4.70 -7.10 -20.91
C PHE A 133 -6.12 -6.50 -20.87
N LEU A 134 -7.11 -7.22 -21.37
CA LEU A 134 -8.53 -6.84 -21.30
C LEU A 134 -9.21 -7.39 -20.02
N SER A 135 -8.50 -8.19 -19.24
CA SER A 135 -8.94 -8.77 -17.96
C SER A 135 -8.67 -7.81 -16.79
N PRO A 136 -9.17 -8.11 -15.57
CA PRO A 136 -8.81 -7.36 -14.36
C PRO A 136 -7.30 -7.24 -14.10
N VAL A 137 -6.49 -8.19 -14.61
CA VAL A 137 -5.02 -8.10 -14.56
C VAL A 137 -4.53 -6.84 -15.30
N GLY A 138 -5.09 -6.55 -16.48
CA GLY A 138 -4.76 -5.35 -17.24
C GLY A 138 -5.10 -4.05 -16.48
N LEU A 139 -6.20 -4.03 -15.71
CA LEU A 139 -6.53 -2.88 -14.85
C LEU A 139 -5.50 -2.68 -13.74
N ILE A 140 -4.99 -3.77 -13.14
CA ILE A 140 -3.92 -3.69 -12.14
C ILE A 140 -2.63 -3.16 -12.78
N LEU A 141 -2.26 -3.67 -13.95
CA LEU A 141 -1.07 -3.19 -14.67
C LEU A 141 -1.19 -1.69 -15.02
N LEU A 142 -2.39 -1.26 -15.44
CA LEU A 142 -2.68 0.16 -15.68
C LEU A 142 -2.52 0.99 -14.40
N LEU A 143 -3.06 0.53 -13.27
CA LEU A 143 -2.91 1.19 -11.97
C LEU A 143 -1.44 1.32 -11.57
N ILE A 144 -0.64 0.28 -11.77
CA ILE A 144 0.80 0.28 -11.52
C ILE A 144 1.49 1.31 -12.41
N ALA A 145 1.19 1.31 -13.71
CA ALA A 145 1.76 2.25 -14.66
C ALA A 145 1.46 3.71 -14.28
N ILE A 146 0.23 4.00 -13.85
CA ILE A 146 -0.16 5.32 -13.36
C ILE A 146 0.62 5.68 -12.10
N HIS A 147 0.73 4.77 -11.13
CA HIS A 147 1.47 5.02 -9.88
C HIS A 147 2.96 5.28 -10.15
N VAL A 148 3.59 4.45 -10.98
CA VAL A 148 5.01 4.61 -11.36
C VAL A 148 5.22 5.92 -12.11
N SER A 149 4.33 6.27 -13.05
CA SER A 149 4.39 7.53 -13.79
C SER A 149 4.30 8.73 -12.85
N ILE A 150 3.33 8.75 -11.92
CA ILE A 150 3.19 9.82 -10.93
C ILE A 150 4.44 9.88 -10.03
N SER A 151 4.99 8.74 -9.63
CA SER A 151 6.21 8.70 -8.81
C SER A 151 7.45 9.18 -9.57
N ALA A 152 7.57 8.87 -10.85
CA ALA A 152 8.68 9.29 -11.71
C ALA A 152 8.61 10.79 -12.01
N PHE A 153 7.41 11.34 -12.23
CA PHE A 153 7.20 12.77 -12.45
C PHE A 153 7.12 13.59 -11.14
N SER A 154 7.25 12.95 -9.98
CA SER A 154 7.14 13.55 -8.64
C SER A 154 8.18 14.60 -8.26
N PRO A 155 9.33 14.83 -8.94
CA PRO A 155 10.10 16.03 -8.65
C PRO A 155 9.28 17.31 -8.90
N TRP A 156 8.31 17.25 -9.81
CA TRP A 156 7.41 18.39 -10.10
C TRP A 156 6.25 18.50 -9.09
N THR A 157 5.71 17.38 -8.63
CA THR A 157 4.62 17.36 -7.63
C THR A 157 5.12 17.53 -6.20
N SER A 158 6.38 17.20 -5.91
CA SER A 158 6.99 17.40 -4.58
C SER A 158 7.12 18.89 -4.23
N ALA A 159 7.26 19.77 -5.21
CA ALA A 159 7.20 21.22 -4.99
C ALA A 159 5.80 21.64 -4.49
N PHE A 160 4.74 21.11 -5.10
CA PHE A 160 3.35 21.42 -4.74
C PHE A 160 2.93 20.86 -3.37
N PHE A 161 3.44 19.67 -2.99
CA PHE A 161 3.14 19.04 -1.69
C PHE A 161 4.09 19.47 -0.57
N LYS A 162 5.30 19.89 -0.89
CA LYS A 162 6.29 20.35 0.09
C LYS A 162 5.88 21.69 0.73
N GLU A 163 5.24 22.55 -0.01
CA GLU A 163 4.78 23.86 0.50
C GLU A 163 3.68 23.72 1.57
N ARG A 164 2.87 22.65 1.51
CA ARG A 164 1.81 22.38 2.50
C ARG A 164 2.27 21.63 3.75
N SER A 165 3.42 20.96 3.68
CA SER A 165 3.97 20.13 4.76
C SER A 165 4.81 20.91 5.78
N THR A 166 5.26 22.12 5.46
CA THR A 166 6.14 22.90 6.32
C THR A 166 5.43 23.58 7.50
N HIS A 167 4.09 23.63 7.51
CA HIS A 167 3.35 24.29 8.60
C HIS A 167 2.96 23.40 9.78
N PHE A 168 3.22 22.07 9.74
CA PHE A 168 2.97 21.19 10.88
C PHE A 168 4.27 20.57 11.41
N ARG A 169 5.19 21.43 11.83
CA ARG A 169 6.27 21.02 12.71
C ARG A 169 5.63 20.77 14.09
N LEU A 170 5.38 19.51 14.45
CA LEU A 170 5.10 19.13 15.82
C LEU A 170 6.25 19.70 16.68
N LYS A 171 5.99 20.78 17.42
CA LYS A 171 6.84 21.13 18.56
C LYS A 171 6.88 19.87 19.41
N PRO A 172 8.06 19.38 19.83
CA PRO A 172 8.15 18.22 20.68
C PRO A 172 7.47 18.57 22.01
N LEU A 173 6.23 18.06 22.18
CA LEU A 173 5.44 18.29 23.38
C LEU A 173 5.95 17.47 24.56
N PHE A 174 7.04 16.71 24.37
CA PHE A 174 7.57 15.78 25.37
C PHE A 174 9.11 15.77 25.41
N MET A 175 9.75 16.95 25.53
CA MET A 175 11.07 17.00 26.12
C MET A 175 11.07 18.07 27.20
N PRO A 176 11.14 17.71 28.49
CA PRO A 176 11.46 18.68 29.52
C PRO A 176 12.85 19.25 29.20
N LYS A 177 12.94 20.58 29.13
CA LYS A 177 14.20 21.31 29.02
C LYS A 177 15.16 20.78 30.10
N MET A 178 16.06 19.90 29.74
CA MET A 178 17.25 19.66 30.58
C MET A 178 18.01 20.97 30.64
N ARG A 179 17.89 21.65 31.77
CA ARG A 179 18.79 22.77 32.10
C ARG A 179 20.20 22.20 32.12
N SER A 180 21.05 22.66 31.21
CA SER A 180 22.47 22.42 31.29
C SER A 180 22.98 23.01 32.60
N CYS A 181 23.28 22.16 33.60
CA CYS A 181 24.08 22.58 34.73
C CYS A 181 25.46 22.92 34.22
N ARG A 182 25.70 24.23 34.08
CA ARG A 182 27.04 24.76 33.86
C ARG A 182 27.84 24.60 35.15
N TRP A 183 28.68 23.59 35.19
CA TRP A 183 29.69 23.48 36.23
C TRP A 183 30.68 24.65 36.05
N ARG A 184 30.69 25.55 37.00
CA ARG A 184 31.69 26.64 37.10
C ARG A 184 32.84 26.04 37.89
N ASN A 185 33.94 25.75 37.23
CA ASN A 185 35.19 25.43 37.89
C ASN A 185 35.73 26.72 38.50
N ASN A 186 35.86 26.75 39.82
CA ASN A 186 36.79 27.63 40.54
C ASN A 186 38.05 26.84 40.83
#